data_39f05aeb1e3798b4888321238fa34cdf
#
_entry.id   39f05aeb1e3798b4888321238fa34cdf
#
_cell.length_a   1.000
_cell.length_b   1.000
_cell.length_c   1.000
_cell.angle_alpha   90.00
_cell.angle_beta   90.00
_cell.angle_gamma   90.00
#
_symmetry.space_group_name_H-M   'P 1'
#
loop_
_entity.id
_entity.type
_entity.pdbx_description
1 polymer ?
#
loop_
_entity_poly.entity_id
_entity_poly.type
_entity_poly.pdbx_seq_one_letter_code
_entity_poly.pdbx_strand_id
1 'polypeptide(L)'
;MVIDEIFQIMMLRRIKVGSDLNKKESLLDAFVKTYLQILEPISSKRLKELANLKISCATIRNYFQILSKEGMLHQAHSSGARLPTFKAFENYWHKSLHFEVLKVNEKRLKSASENFGLFTLLKKPSLERLERVIECEKRFLILDFLAFSCALGYSVKMEKFLLELVGKSVKEVRSIAASVNALSLARQLERLEYSNTQITRFNLMGLKTLLNSPLFFDILGGKVLERFKKGLHFIEPDCMLVIRPVEFQNERMQLLCVGKLECDYEGFFQTISKEE
;
A
#
# COMPACT_ATOMS: atom_id res chain seq x y z
N MET A 1 -26.87 -38.27 -28.44
CA MET A 1 -26.47 -37.54 -29.64
C MET A 1 -26.69 -36.03 -29.53
N VAL A 2 -27.92 -35.51 -29.31
CA VAL A 2 -28.16 -34.05 -29.20
C VAL A 2 -27.56 -33.44 -27.92
N ILE A 3 -27.53 -34.17 -26.83
CA ILE A 3 -26.98 -33.70 -25.51
C ILE A 3 -25.45 -33.60 -25.58
N ASP A 4 -24.78 -34.50 -26.26
CA ASP A 4 -23.33 -34.47 -26.42
C ASP A 4 -22.86 -33.32 -27.33
N GLU A 5 -23.60 -32.95 -28.36
CA GLU A 5 -23.32 -31.78 -29.16
C GLU A 5 -23.49 -30.48 -28.41
N ILE A 6 -24.54 -30.35 -27.60
CA ILE A 6 -24.77 -29.17 -26.77
C ILE A 6 -23.65 -29.05 -25.71
N PHE A 7 -23.20 -30.15 -25.13
CA PHE A 7 -22.11 -30.16 -24.14
C PHE A 7 -20.77 -29.78 -24.81
N GLN A 8 -20.49 -30.29 -26.01
CA GLN A 8 -19.30 -29.89 -26.79
C GLN A 8 -19.33 -28.41 -27.17
N ILE A 9 -20.46 -27.88 -27.60
CA ILE A 9 -20.62 -26.45 -27.93
C ILE A 9 -20.43 -25.56 -26.68
N MET A 10 -20.96 -25.99 -25.54
CA MET A 10 -20.75 -25.27 -24.27
C MET A 10 -19.31 -25.31 -23.81
N MET A 11 -18.60 -26.45 -23.94
CA MET A 11 -17.19 -26.56 -23.61
C MET A 11 -16.30 -25.73 -24.57
N LEU A 12 -16.56 -25.77 -25.86
CA LEU A 12 -15.86 -24.94 -26.86
C LEU A 12 -16.09 -23.43 -26.62
N ARG A 13 -17.30 -23.04 -26.21
CA ARG A 13 -17.58 -21.65 -25.81
C ARG A 13 -16.82 -21.27 -24.53
N ARG A 14 -16.74 -22.13 -23.53
CA ARG A 14 -15.95 -21.89 -22.30
C ARG A 14 -14.45 -21.73 -22.60
N ILE A 15 -13.87 -22.59 -23.46
CA ILE A 15 -12.45 -22.51 -23.85
C ILE A 15 -12.20 -21.22 -24.66
N LYS A 16 -13.10 -20.83 -25.57
CA LYS A 16 -12.97 -19.61 -26.35
C LYS A 16 -13.13 -18.35 -25.51
N VAL A 17 -14.07 -18.34 -24.56
CA VAL A 17 -14.26 -17.25 -23.58
C VAL A 17 -13.03 -17.12 -22.67
N GLY A 18 -12.44 -18.23 -22.20
CA GLY A 18 -11.22 -18.18 -21.39
C GLY A 18 -10.01 -17.62 -22.14
N SER A 19 -9.85 -17.99 -23.44
CA SER A 19 -8.75 -17.45 -24.26
C SER A 19 -8.91 -15.97 -24.61
N ASP A 20 -10.15 -15.51 -24.83
CA ASP A 20 -10.43 -14.11 -25.13
C ASP A 20 -10.37 -13.23 -23.88
N LEU A 21 -10.74 -13.75 -22.71
CA LEU A 21 -10.58 -13.08 -21.42
C LEU A 21 -9.10 -12.83 -21.14
N ASN A 22 -8.25 -13.83 -21.32
CA ASN A 22 -6.80 -13.74 -21.11
C ASN A 22 -6.15 -12.73 -22.08
N LYS A 23 -6.58 -12.69 -23.35
CA LYS A 23 -6.10 -11.71 -24.35
C LYS A 23 -6.51 -10.28 -24.01
N LYS A 24 -7.74 -10.08 -23.52
CA LYS A 24 -8.25 -8.78 -23.10
C LYS A 24 -7.48 -8.25 -21.89
N GLU A 25 -7.26 -9.09 -20.89
CA GLU A 25 -6.47 -8.72 -19.70
C GLU A 25 -5.02 -8.40 -20.05
N SER A 26 -4.37 -9.23 -20.87
CA SER A 26 -3.00 -8.97 -21.34
C SER A 26 -2.91 -7.66 -22.14
N LEU A 27 -3.95 -7.30 -22.89
CA LEU A 27 -4.00 -6.03 -23.60
C LEU A 27 -4.14 -4.85 -22.64
N LEU A 28 -4.94 -4.98 -21.58
CA LEU A 28 -5.08 -3.95 -20.54
C LEU A 28 -3.76 -3.72 -19.81
N ASP A 29 -3.09 -4.80 -19.43
CA ASP A 29 -1.79 -4.73 -18.76
C ASP A 29 -0.74 -4.06 -19.67
N ALA A 30 -0.69 -4.43 -20.95
CA ALA A 30 0.17 -3.77 -21.94
C ALA A 30 -0.19 -2.29 -22.15
N PHE A 31 -1.49 -1.95 -22.10
CA PHE A 31 -1.97 -0.58 -22.23
C PHE A 31 -1.51 0.27 -21.04
N VAL A 32 -1.74 -0.20 -19.79
CA VAL A 32 -1.35 0.55 -18.59
C VAL A 32 0.16 0.69 -18.52
N LYS A 33 0.91 -0.38 -18.82
CA LYS A 33 2.37 -0.33 -18.86
C LYS A 33 2.90 0.68 -19.88
N THR A 34 2.30 0.72 -21.07
CA THR A 34 2.68 1.71 -22.10
C THR A 34 2.31 3.12 -21.67
N TYR A 35 1.15 3.30 -21.03
CA TYR A 35 0.72 4.60 -20.53
C TYR A 35 1.69 5.14 -19.46
N LEU A 36 2.14 4.31 -18.53
CA LEU A 36 3.12 4.68 -17.50
C LEU A 36 4.46 5.17 -18.07
N GLN A 37 4.80 4.76 -19.30
CA GLN A 37 6.03 5.19 -19.95
C GLN A 37 5.91 6.56 -20.65
N ILE A 38 4.71 6.89 -21.17
CA ILE A 38 4.55 8.09 -22.01
C ILE A 38 3.66 9.16 -21.38
N LEU A 39 2.80 8.79 -20.43
CA LEU A 39 1.83 9.64 -19.72
C LEU A 39 0.95 10.48 -20.65
N GLU A 40 0.61 9.94 -21.83
CA GLU A 40 -0.24 10.58 -22.81
C GLU A 40 -1.36 9.65 -23.29
N PRO A 41 -2.50 10.19 -23.76
CA PRO A 41 -3.57 9.36 -24.32
C PRO A 41 -3.09 8.46 -25.45
N ILE A 42 -3.49 7.17 -25.42
CA ILE A 42 -2.99 6.15 -26.36
C ILE A 42 -4.06 5.76 -27.37
N SER A 43 -3.73 5.90 -28.67
CA SER A 43 -4.54 5.36 -29.77
C SER A 43 -4.22 3.88 -30.01
N SER A 44 -5.13 3.17 -30.73
CA SER A 44 -4.90 1.76 -31.08
C SER A 44 -3.64 1.53 -31.93
N LYS A 45 -3.28 2.50 -32.79
CA LYS A 45 -2.06 2.46 -33.61
C LYS A 45 -0.84 2.61 -32.72
N ARG A 46 -0.83 3.63 -31.85
CA ARG A 46 0.30 3.93 -30.95
C ARG A 46 0.53 2.77 -29.95
N LEU A 47 -0.55 2.17 -29.40
CA LEU A 47 -0.40 0.99 -28.54
C LEU A 47 0.24 -0.18 -29.27
N LYS A 48 -0.23 -0.46 -30.50
CA LYS A 48 0.33 -1.55 -31.32
C LYS A 48 1.83 -1.37 -31.55
N GLU A 49 2.26 -0.15 -31.88
CA GLU A 49 3.67 0.18 -32.15
C GLU A 49 4.52 0.08 -30.89
N LEU A 50 4.13 0.77 -29.80
CA LEU A 50 4.92 0.85 -28.57
C LEU A 50 5.00 -0.47 -27.80
N ALA A 51 3.90 -1.21 -27.75
CA ALA A 51 3.84 -2.51 -27.09
C ALA A 51 4.17 -3.69 -28.01
N ASN A 52 4.57 -3.44 -29.27
CA ASN A 52 4.92 -4.45 -30.28
C ASN A 52 3.87 -5.57 -30.41
N LEU A 53 2.58 -5.20 -30.49
CA LEU A 53 1.49 -6.17 -30.48
C LEU A 53 1.28 -6.79 -31.87
N LYS A 54 1.16 -8.13 -31.90
CA LYS A 54 0.92 -8.93 -33.14
C LYS A 54 -0.55 -8.99 -33.61
N ILE A 55 -1.43 -8.11 -33.06
CA ILE A 55 -2.85 -8.04 -33.40
C ILE A 55 -3.16 -6.80 -34.22
N SER A 56 -4.31 -6.82 -34.96
CA SER A 56 -4.71 -5.70 -35.81
C SER A 56 -5.18 -4.49 -34.96
N CYS A 57 -5.03 -3.28 -35.54
CA CYS A 57 -5.58 -2.07 -34.89
C CYS A 57 -7.12 -2.14 -34.73
N ALA A 58 -7.81 -2.87 -35.63
CA ALA A 58 -9.25 -3.09 -35.53
C ALA A 58 -9.58 -3.94 -34.27
N THR A 59 -8.82 -5.00 -34.02
CA THR A 59 -8.96 -5.84 -32.84
C THR A 59 -8.71 -5.04 -31.59
N ILE A 60 -7.65 -4.19 -31.56
CA ILE A 60 -7.35 -3.32 -30.41
C ILE A 60 -8.52 -2.36 -30.15
N ARG A 61 -9.11 -1.75 -31.21
CA ARG A 61 -10.26 -0.84 -31.02
C ARG A 61 -11.49 -1.57 -30.44
N ASN A 62 -11.73 -2.82 -30.84
CA ASN A 62 -12.81 -3.61 -30.25
C ASN A 62 -12.56 -3.86 -28.74
N TYR A 63 -11.34 -4.23 -28.35
CA TYR A 63 -11.00 -4.36 -26.93
C TYR A 63 -11.09 -3.02 -26.19
N PHE A 64 -10.69 -1.90 -26.79
CA PHE A 64 -10.88 -0.59 -26.18
C PHE A 64 -12.34 -0.27 -25.89
N GLN A 65 -13.25 -0.63 -26.79
CA GLN A 65 -14.69 -0.46 -26.58
C GLN A 65 -15.20 -1.33 -25.42
N ILE A 66 -14.76 -2.58 -25.36
CA ILE A 66 -15.11 -3.50 -24.26
C ILE A 66 -14.58 -2.96 -22.93
N LEU A 67 -13.29 -2.63 -22.87
CA LEU A 67 -12.64 -2.11 -21.67
C LEU A 67 -13.22 -0.75 -21.22
N SER A 68 -13.67 0.08 -22.16
CA SER A 68 -14.37 1.33 -21.82
C SER A 68 -15.74 1.07 -21.21
N LYS A 69 -16.50 0.08 -21.72
CA LYS A 69 -17.79 -0.34 -21.13
C LYS A 69 -17.62 -0.94 -19.72
N GLU A 70 -16.51 -1.62 -19.48
CA GLU A 70 -16.16 -2.17 -18.17
C GLU A 70 -15.59 -1.11 -17.19
N GLY A 71 -15.43 0.14 -17.64
CA GLY A 71 -14.89 1.23 -16.83
C GLY A 71 -13.39 1.17 -16.59
N MET A 72 -12.64 0.38 -17.39
CA MET A 72 -11.17 0.31 -17.32
C MET A 72 -10.49 1.42 -18.11
N LEU A 73 -11.07 1.85 -19.22
CA LEU A 73 -10.54 2.93 -20.04
C LEU A 73 -11.60 4.01 -20.24
N HIS A 74 -11.16 5.25 -20.35
CA HIS A 74 -12.02 6.36 -20.76
C HIS A 74 -11.46 7.06 -21.99
N GLN A 75 -12.33 7.71 -22.77
CA GLN A 75 -11.93 8.41 -23.97
C GLN A 75 -11.39 9.79 -23.63
N ALA A 76 -10.17 10.08 -24.09
CA ALA A 76 -9.58 11.41 -23.98
C ALA A 76 -10.05 12.26 -25.17
N HIS A 77 -11.13 12.98 -25.04
CA HIS A 77 -11.69 13.81 -26.09
C HIS A 77 -12.15 13.05 -27.35
N SER A 78 -12.41 13.77 -28.48
CA SER A 78 -12.94 13.21 -29.74
C SER A 78 -11.96 12.32 -30.53
N SER A 79 -10.70 12.26 -30.16
CA SER A 79 -9.62 11.64 -30.96
C SER A 79 -9.57 10.11 -30.97
N GLY A 80 -10.46 9.43 -30.29
CA GLY A 80 -10.43 7.96 -30.20
C GLY A 80 -9.30 7.37 -29.35
N ALA A 81 -8.39 8.19 -28.84
CA ALA A 81 -7.38 7.79 -27.86
C ALA A 81 -8.00 7.53 -26.48
N ARG A 82 -7.35 6.71 -25.69
CA ARG A 82 -7.85 6.28 -24.36
C ARG A 82 -6.85 6.60 -23.28
N LEU A 83 -7.38 6.75 -22.07
CA LEU A 83 -6.64 6.87 -20.81
C LEU A 83 -7.08 5.75 -19.88
N PRO A 84 -6.20 5.22 -19.03
CA PRO A 84 -6.58 4.27 -18.00
C PRO A 84 -7.39 4.99 -16.91
N THR A 85 -8.34 4.28 -16.34
CA THR A 85 -9.09 4.76 -15.17
C THR A 85 -8.41 4.35 -13.88
N PHE A 86 -8.86 4.89 -12.75
CA PHE A 86 -8.46 4.44 -11.42
C PHE A 86 -8.53 2.91 -11.27
N LYS A 87 -9.64 2.31 -11.71
CA LYS A 87 -9.88 0.87 -11.71
C LYS A 87 -8.87 0.08 -12.55
N ALA A 88 -8.41 0.64 -13.67
CA ALA A 88 -7.38 0.00 -14.50
C ALA A 88 -6.03 -0.04 -13.80
N PHE A 89 -5.64 1.07 -13.15
CA PHE A 89 -4.42 1.12 -12.35
C PHE A 89 -4.48 0.17 -11.15
N GLU A 90 -5.60 0.14 -10.43
CA GLU A 90 -5.81 -0.77 -9.31
C GLU A 90 -5.61 -2.24 -9.75
N ASN A 91 -6.24 -2.64 -10.86
CA ASN A 91 -6.08 -3.99 -11.43
C ASN A 91 -4.63 -4.28 -11.82
N TYR A 92 -3.95 -3.33 -12.48
CA TYR A 92 -2.57 -3.47 -12.91
C TYR A 92 -1.62 -3.60 -11.73
N TRP A 93 -1.68 -2.70 -10.75
CA TRP A 93 -0.75 -2.71 -9.62
C TRP A 93 -0.92 -3.91 -8.71
N HIS A 94 -2.13 -4.43 -8.53
CA HIS A 94 -2.36 -5.69 -7.81
C HIS A 94 -1.66 -6.89 -8.44
N LYS A 95 -1.50 -6.90 -9.77
CA LYS A 95 -0.81 -7.97 -10.49
C LYS A 95 0.70 -7.77 -10.55
N SER A 96 1.14 -6.53 -10.70
CA SER A 96 2.54 -6.20 -11.00
C SER A 96 3.44 -6.12 -9.78
N LEU A 97 2.90 -5.76 -8.60
CA LEU A 97 3.70 -5.57 -7.39
C LEU A 97 3.68 -6.80 -6.49
N HIS A 98 4.87 -7.37 -6.26
CA HIS A 98 5.08 -8.50 -5.34
C HIS A 98 5.68 -8.03 -4.02
N PHE A 99 5.28 -8.67 -2.91
CA PHE A 99 5.61 -8.25 -1.55
C PHE A 99 6.61 -9.19 -0.86
N GLU A 100 7.78 -9.38 -1.47
CA GLU A 100 8.93 -10.00 -0.82
C GLU A 100 9.62 -8.99 0.11
N VAL A 101 10.35 -9.49 1.13
CA VAL A 101 11.15 -8.61 2.00
C VAL A 101 12.34 -8.10 1.20
N LEU A 102 12.47 -6.79 1.10
CA LEU A 102 13.59 -6.15 0.40
C LEU A 102 14.63 -5.65 1.40
N LYS A 103 15.91 -5.84 1.06
CA LYS A 103 16.99 -5.10 1.71
C LYS A 103 17.11 -3.75 1.06
N VAL A 104 17.10 -2.68 1.85
CA VAL A 104 17.14 -1.30 1.34
C VAL A 104 18.32 -0.55 1.93
N ASN A 105 18.96 0.26 1.07
CA ASN A 105 20.03 1.16 1.44
C ASN A 105 19.51 2.60 1.46
N GLU A 106 19.94 3.40 2.45
CA GLU A 106 19.46 4.76 2.66
C GLU A 106 19.71 5.67 1.45
N LYS A 107 20.91 5.65 0.92
CA LYS A 107 21.30 6.50 -0.24
C LYS A 107 20.43 6.19 -1.46
N ARG A 108 20.22 4.89 -1.74
CA ARG A 108 19.38 4.44 -2.85
C ARG A 108 17.91 4.78 -2.62
N LEU A 109 17.41 4.55 -1.40
CA LEU A 109 16.02 4.87 -1.07
C LEU A 109 15.76 6.37 -1.25
N LYS A 110 16.67 7.23 -0.78
CA LYS A 110 16.58 8.67 -0.96
C LYS A 110 16.56 9.05 -2.43
N SER A 111 17.58 8.62 -3.19
CA SER A 111 17.71 8.94 -4.63
C SER A 111 16.51 8.40 -5.43
N ALA A 112 16.09 7.17 -5.19
CA ALA A 112 14.93 6.59 -5.87
C ALA A 112 13.64 7.35 -5.53
N SER A 113 13.43 7.73 -4.26
CA SER A 113 12.25 8.51 -3.86
C SER A 113 12.17 9.84 -4.61
N GLU A 114 13.30 10.51 -4.81
CA GLU A 114 13.37 11.75 -5.56
C GLU A 114 13.14 11.51 -7.06
N ASN A 115 13.83 10.53 -7.65
CA ASN A 115 13.78 10.25 -9.10
C ASN A 115 12.41 9.77 -9.57
N PHE A 116 11.72 8.97 -8.77
CA PHE A 116 10.38 8.45 -9.09
C PHE A 116 9.23 9.33 -8.57
N GLY A 117 9.54 10.45 -7.90
CA GLY A 117 8.56 11.40 -7.38
C GLY A 117 7.71 10.84 -6.23
N LEU A 118 8.18 9.80 -5.55
CA LEU A 118 7.45 9.12 -4.48
C LEU A 118 7.87 9.66 -3.11
N PHE A 119 6.90 9.94 -2.25
CA PHE A 119 7.18 10.08 -0.82
C PHE A 119 7.42 8.72 -0.20
N THR A 120 8.49 8.60 0.59
CA THR A 120 8.75 7.37 1.34
C THR A 120 9.04 7.65 2.80
N LEU A 121 8.63 6.71 3.64
CA LEU A 121 8.82 6.76 5.08
C LEU A 121 9.22 5.39 5.58
N LEU A 122 10.32 5.34 6.33
CA LEU A 122 10.72 4.17 7.11
C LEU A 122 10.28 4.36 8.56
N LYS A 123 9.64 3.35 9.11
CA LYS A 123 9.24 3.32 10.52
C LYS A 123 9.64 1.98 11.14
N LYS A 124 10.32 2.03 12.28
CA LYS A 124 10.55 0.83 13.09
C LYS A 124 9.21 0.40 13.69
N PRO A 125 8.74 -0.85 13.46
CA PRO A 125 7.53 -1.33 14.09
C PRO A 125 7.73 -1.36 15.61
N SER A 126 6.77 -0.87 16.36
CA SER A 126 6.77 -1.04 17.81
C SER A 126 6.41 -2.50 18.11
N LEU A 127 7.40 -3.27 18.53
CA LEU A 127 7.25 -4.64 18.98
C LEU A 127 7.16 -4.74 20.51
N GLU A 128 7.21 -3.59 21.18
CA GLU A 128 7.22 -3.52 22.63
C GLU A 128 5.95 -4.11 23.22
N ARG A 129 6.14 -4.94 24.24
CA ARG A 129 5.06 -5.58 25.00
C ARG A 129 5.15 -5.13 26.44
N LEU A 130 4.01 -5.11 27.12
CA LEU A 130 3.96 -4.91 28.56
C LEU A 130 4.57 -6.14 29.24
N GLU A 131 5.80 -6.00 29.72
CA GLU A 131 6.53 -7.09 30.35
C GLU A 131 6.14 -7.27 31.81
N ARG A 132 5.98 -6.15 32.52
CA ARG A 132 5.71 -6.17 33.95
C ARG A 132 4.86 -4.97 34.34
N VAL A 133 4.08 -5.18 35.41
CA VAL A 133 3.42 -4.12 36.18
C VAL A 133 4.02 -4.17 37.59
N ILE A 134 4.62 -3.07 38.01
CA ILE A 134 5.34 -2.97 39.30
C ILE A 134 4.53 -2.04 40.18
N GLU A 135 4.11 -2.54 41.32
CA GLU A 135 3.48 -1.73 42.38
C GLU A 135 4.56 -1.05 43.24
N CYS A 136 4.43 0.25 43.49
CA CYS A 136 5.32 1.05 44.29
C CYS A 136 4.56 1.67 45.46
N GLU A 137 4.70 1.07 46.65
CA GLU A 137 4.21 1.58 47.96
C GLU A 137 2.70 1.96 47.94
N LYS A 138 1.89 1.26 47.14
CA LYS A 138 0.47 1.57 46.90
C LYS A 138 0.19 3.03 46.51
N ARG A 139 1.19 3.69 45.92
CA ARG A 139 1.12 5.07 45.42
C ARG A 139 1.12 5.12 43.88
N PHE A 140 1.95 4.27 43.29
CA PHE A 140 2.10 4.23 41.81
C PHE A 140 2.11 2.80 41.31
N LEU A 141 1.72 2.66 40.03
CA LEU A 141 1.91 1.48 39.19
C LEU A 141 2.86 1.87 38.07
N ILE A 142 3.95 1.13 37.88
CA ILE A 142 4.91 1.32 36.79
C ILE A 142 4.62 0.22 35.78
N LEU A 143 4.34 0.61 34.54
CA LEU A 143 4.23 -0.28 33.39
C LEU A 143 5.58 -0.31 32.69
N ASP A 144 6.19 -1.48 32.62
CA ASP A 144 7.49 -1.69 32.01
C ASP A 144 7.34 -2.39 30.64
N PHE A 145 7.82 -1.70 29.58
CA PHE A 145 7.79 -2.17 28.19
C PHE A 145 9.21 -2.44 27.65
N LEU A 146 10.21 -2.57 28.51
CA LEU A 146 11.65 -2.69 28.24
C LEU A 146 12.26 -1.44 27.61
N ALA A 147 11.79 -0.98 26.43
CA ALA A 147 12.33 0.22 25.79
C ALA A 147 11.90 1.52 26.48
N PHE A 148 10.81 1.48 27.21
CA PHE A 148 10.30 2.61 27.99
C PHE A 148 9.40 2.11 29.10
N SER A 149 9.17 2.97 30.08
CA SER A 149 8.20 2.73 31.15
C SER A 149 7.33 3.94 31.40
N CYS A 150 6.17 3.74 31.97
CA CYS A 150 5.30 4.82 32.42
C CYS A 150 4.71 4.53 33.79
N ALA A 151 4.40 5.60 34.53
CA ALA A 151 3.83 5.50 35.87
C ALA A 151 2.41 6.06 35.90
N LEU A 152 1.56 5.40 36.66
CA LEU A 152 0.19 5.79 36.93
C LEU A 152 -0.08 5.81 38.43
N GLY A 153 -1.08 6.57 38.86
CA GLY A 153 -1.56 6.49 40.25
C GLY A 153 -2.11 5.09 40.55
N TYR A 154 -1.76 4.62 41.75
CA TYR A 154 -2.22 3.30 42.22
C TYR A 154 -3.72 3.26 42.45
N SER A 155 -4.36 2.20 42.05
CA SER A 155 -5.64 1.71 42.56
C SER A 155 -5.72 0.20 42.39
N VAL A 156 -6.37 -0.49 43.31
CA VAL A 156 -6.54 -1.94 43.25
C VAL A 156 -7.24 -2.39 41.96
N LYS A 157 -8.20 -1.59 41.45
CA LYS A 157 -8.89 -1.89 40.18
C LYS A 157 -7.94 -1.75 38.99
N MET A 158 -7.10 -0.70 38.98
CA MET A 158 -6.15 -0.44 37.90
C MET A 158 -5.04 -1.50 37.89
N GLU A 159 -4.54 -1.88 39.05
CA GLU A 159 -3.53 -2.94 39.17
C GLU A 159 -4.04 -4.27 38.56
N LYS A 160 -5.22 -4.74 38.99
CA LYS A 160 -5.81 -5.96 38.44
C LYS A 160 -6.01 -5.88 36.94
N PHE A 161 -6.55 -4.76 36.45
CA PHE A 161 -6.75 -4.52 35.03
C PHE A 161 -5.43 -4.59 34.26
N LEU A 162 -4.37 -3.95 34.74
CA LEU A 162 -3.08 -3.91 34.03
C LEU A 162 -2.35 -5.26 34.07
N LEU A 163 -2.47 -6.04 35.13
CA LEU A 163 -1.90 -7.38 35.22
C LEU A 163 -2.47 -8.32 34.16
N GLU A 164 -3.75 -8.17 33.79
CA GLU A 164 -4.38 -8.93 32.69
C GLU A 164 -3.85 -8.53 31.30
N LEU A 165 -3.17 -7.38 31.21
CA LEU A 165 -2.61 -6.87 29.95
C LEU A 165 -1.12 -7.23 29.74
N VAL A 166 -0.48 -7.87 30.71
CA VAL A 166 0.90 -8.34 30.58
C VAL A 166 1.03 -9.26 29.35
N GLY A 167 2.09 -9.09 28.56
CA GLY A 167 2.34 -9.76 27.31
C GLY A 167 1.67 -9.14 26.09
N LYS A 168 0.74 -8.19 26.26
CA LYS A 168 0.11 -7.47 25.14
C LYS A 168 1.02 -6.35 24.62
N SER A 169 0.95 -6.10 23.31
CA SER A 169 1.67 -4.99 22.68
C SER A 169 1.18 -3.63 23.18
N VAL A 170 2.01 -2.62 23.11
CA VAL A 170 1.65 -1.22 23.45
C VAL A 170 0.35 -0.80 22.77
N LYS A 171 0.19 -1.16 21.49
CA LYS A 171 -1.00 -0.85 20.70
C LYS A 171 -2.26 -1.52 21.26
N GLU A 172 -2.17 -2.79 21.66
CA GLU A 172 -3.27 -3.52 22.28
C GLU A 172 -3.63 -2.92 23.65
N VAL A 173 -2.61 -2.66 24.49
CA VAL A 173 -2.82 -2.02 25.79
C VAL A 173 -3.49 -0.66 25.62
N ARG A 174 -3.03 0.18 24.68
CA ARG A 174 -3.62 1.48 24.36
C ARG A 174 -5.08 1.36 23.90
N SER A 175 -5.34 0.42 22.98
CA SER A 175 -6.70 0.19 22.45
C SER A 175 -7.67 -0.25 23.54
N ILE A 176 -7.25 -1.19 24.39
CA ILE A 176 -8.05 -1.67 25.51
C ILE A 176 -8.25 -0.55 26.54
N ALA A 177 -7.21 0.21 26.88
CA ALA A 177 -7.32 1.36 27.79
C ALA A 177 -8.32 2.40 27.26
N ALA A 178 -8.34 2.68 25.97
CA ALA A 178 -9.32 3.57 25.34
C ALA A 178 -10.74 3.01 25.43
N SER A 179 -10.94 1.70 25.18
CA SER A 179 -12.26 1.06 25.21
C SER A 179 -12.89 1.03 26.61
N VAL A 180 -12.07 0.97 27.65
CA VAL A 180 -12.54 1.03 29.07
C VAL A 180 -12.48 2.46 29.64
N ASN A 181 -12.35 3.46 28.79
CA ASN A 181 -12.31 4.89 29.15
C ASN A 181 -11.14 5.31 30.06
N ALA A 182 -10.04 4.52 30.11
CA ALA A 182 -8.79 4.88 30.76
C ALA A 182 -7.96 5.84 29.86
N LEU A 183 -8.54 7.00 29.51
CA LEU A 183 -8.02 7.90 28.49
C LEU A 183 -6.65 8.51 28.85
N SER A 184 -6.36 8.70 30.15
CA SER A 184 -5.05 9.19 30.59
C SER A 184 -3.93 8.21 30.24
N LEU A 185 -4.13 6.91 30.50
CA LEU A 185 -3.21 5.85 30.11
C LEU A 185 -3.06 5.78 28.59
N ALA A 186 -4.17 5.76 27.86
CA ALA A 186 -4.15 5.67 26.39
C ALA A 186 -3.34 6.82 25.76
N ARG A 187 -3.53 8.07 26.24
CA ARG A 187 -2.77 9.24 25.77
C ARG A 187 -1.29 9.19 26.17
N GLN A 188 -0.98 8.70 27.37
CA GLN A 188 0.40 8.57 27.83
C GLN A 188 1.15 7.55 26.98
N LEU A 189 0.55 6.39 26.71
CA LEU A 189 1.12 5.37 25.82
C LEU A 189 1.29 5.88 24.39
N GLU A 190 0.33 6.63 23.86
CA GLU A 190 0.43 7.26 22.53
C GLU A 190 1.64 8.20 22.45
N ARG A 191 1.87 9.04 23.47
CA ARG A 191 3.03 9.95 23.50
C ARG A 191 4.35 9.21 23.56
N LEU A 192 4.46 8.16 24.40
CA LEU A 192 5.66 7.37 24.55
C LEU A 192 5.98 6.56 23.29
N GLU A 193 4.97 5.97 22.68
CA GLU A 193 5.10 5.30 21.39
C GLU A 193 5.62 6.25 20.31
N TYR A 194 5.14 7.50 20.30
CA TYR A 194 5.59 8.53 19.35
C TYR A 194 7.05 8.95 19.57
N SER A 195 7.47 9.15 20.83
CA SER A 195 8.83 9.58 21.16
C SER A 195 9.89 8.50 20.94
N ASN A 196 9.51 7.23 21.02
CA ASN A 196 10.42 6.09 20.80
C ASN A 196 10.40 5.54 19.36
N THR A 197 9.55 6.08 18.47
CA THR A 197 9.46 5.59 17.10
C THR A 197 10.49 6.30 16.23
N GLN A 198 11.48 5.55 15.74
CA GLN A 198 12.37 6.04 14.68
C GLN A 198 11.60 6.13 13.36
N ILE A 199 11.48 7.35 12.84
CA ILE A 199 10.85 7.62 11.54
C ILE A 199 11.84 8.40 10.68
N THR A 200 12.19 7.84 9.54
CA THR A 200 12.98 8.53 8.51
C THR A 200 12.09 8.79 7.29
N ARG A 201 12.15 10.01 6.75
CA ARG A 201 11.32 10.45 5.62
C ARG A 201 12.19 10.90 4.47
N PHE A 202 11.78 10.57 3.25
CA PHE A 202 12.46 10.98 2.02
C PHE A 202 11.45 11.58 1.05
N ASN A 203 11.91 12.57 0.28
CA ASN A 203 11.13 13.27 -0.74
C ASN A 203 9.77 13.79 -0.25
N LEU A 204 9.78 14.70 0.71
CA LEU A 204 8.54 15.36 1.22
C LEU A 204 7.73 16.02 0.10
N MET A 205 8.35 16.40 -1.02
CA MET A 205 7.67 16.99 -2.16
C MET A 205 6.70 16.03 -2.86
N GLY A 206 6.93 14.71 -2.74
CA GLY A 206 6.01 13.68 -3.22
C GLY A 206 4.63 13.73 -2.55
N LEU A 207 4.52 14.36 -1.37
CA LEU A 207 3.22 14.56 -0.69
C LEU A 207 2.34 15.68 -1.28
N LYS A 208 2.84 16.47 -2.24
CA LYS A 208 2.04 17.55 -2.86
C LYS A 208 0.72 17.06 -3.44
N THR A 209 0.69 15.84 -3.95
CA THR A 209 -0.51 15.23 -4.53
C THR A 209 -1.60 14.93 -3.50
N LEU A 210 -1.24 14.91 -2.23
CA LEU A 210 -2.13 14.55 -1.12
C LEU A 210 -2.49 15.72 -0.22
N LEU A 211 -2.16 16.97 -0.58
CA LEU A 211 -2.39 18.14 0.28
C LEU A 211 -3.85 18.29 0.72
N ASN A 212 -4.79 17.90 -0.13
CA ASN A 212 -6.24 17.95 0.17
C ASN A 212 -6.78 16.63 0.73
N SER A 213 -5.93 15.61 0.91
CA SER A 213 -6.36 14.32 1.46
C SER A 213 -6.52 14.42 2.98
N PRO A 214 -7.60 13.86 3.56
CA PRO A 214 -7.76 13.77 5.02
C PRO A 214 -6.67 12.89 5.65
N LEU A 215 -5.96 12.08 4.86
CA LEU A 215 -4.87 11.21 5.31
C LEU A 215 -3.49 11.90 5.30
N PHE A 216 -3.39 13.16 4.85
CA PHE A 216 -2.11 13.86 4.70
C PHE A 216 -1.25 13.82 5.97
N PHE A 217 -1.81 14.23 7.11
CA PHE A 217 -1.08 14.25 8.38
C PHE A 217 -0.79 12.85 8.93
N ASP A 218 -1.69 11.89 8.70
CA ASP A 218 -1.48 10.51 9.10
C ASP A 218 -0.36 9.85 8.28
N ILE A 219 -0.25 10.17 7.00
CA ILE A 219 0.83 9.72 6.11
C ILE A 219 2.15 10.38 6.53
N LEU A 220 2.17 11.70 6.68
CA LEU A 220 3.36 12.44 7.09
C LEU A 220 3.89 11.97 8.45
N GLY A 221 3.01 11.67 9.39
CA GLY A 221 3.34 11.17 10.73
C GLY A 221 3.57 9.66 10.80
N GLY A 222 3.34 8.91 9.72
CA GLY A 222 3.45 7.45 9.71
C GLY A 222 2.35 6.72 10.49
N LYS A 223 1.26 7.42 10.88
CA LYS A 223 0.11 6.80 11.57
C LYS A 223 -0.67 5.84 10.68
N VAL A 224 -0.61 6.02 9.36
CA VAL A 224 -1.22 5.09 8.39
C VAL A 224 -0.67 3.67 8.52
N LEU A 225 0.59 3.49 8.95
CA LEU A 225 1.19 2.18 9.17
C LEU A 225 0.55 1.40 10.34
N GLU A 226 -0.19 2.07 11.19
CA GLU A 226 -0.94 1.46 12.29
C GLU A 226 -2.36 1.08 11.88
N ARG A 227 -2.93 1.80 10.89
CA ARG A 227 -4.31 1.64 10.43
C ARG A 227 -4.44 0.68 9.27
N PHE A 228 -3.45 0.68 8.37
CA PHE A 228 -3.46 -0.13 7.16
C PHE A 228 -2.51 -1.32 7.30
N LYS A 229 -2.92 -2.47 6.76
CA LYS A 229 -2.08 -3.67 6.69
C LYS A 229 -1.02 -3.53 5.60
N LYS A 230 -0.03 -4.45 5.58
CA LYS A 230 0.88 -4.56 4.44
C LYS A 230 0.10 -4.79 3.15
N GLY A 231 0.52 -4.18 2.06
CA GLY A 231 -0.15 -4.30 0.76
C GLY A 231 -0.30 -2.97 0.04
N LEU A 232 -1.17 -2.96 -0.95
CA LEU A 232 -1.56 -1.80 -1.73
C LEU A 232 -2.83 -1.20 -1.16
N HIS A 233 -2.86 0.11 -1.08
CA HIS A 233 -4.04 0.87 -0.67
C HIS A 233 -4.23 2.03 -1.64
N PHE A 234 -5.37 2.03 -2.30
CA PHE A 234 -5.71 3.03 -3.30
C PHE A 234 -6.52 4.14 -2.65
N ILE A 235 -6.16 5.38 -2.96
CA ILE A 235 -6.78 6.59 -2.44
C ILE A 235 -7.24 7.42 -3.63
N GLU A 236 -8.54 7.57 -3.75
CA GLU A 236 -9.10 8.45 -4.77
C GLU A 236 -8.63 9.91 -4.58
N PRO A 237 -8.45 10.66 -5.67
CA PRO A 237 -8.77 10.25 -7.05
C PRO A 237 -7.65 9.52 -7.80
N ASP A 238 -6.38 9.59 -7.39
CA ASP A 238 -5.26 9.21 -8.23
C ASP A 238 -4.00 8.76 -7.46
N CYS A 239 -4.12 8.42 -6.18
CA CYS A 239 -2.97 8.07 -5.33
C CYS A 239 -2.99 6.61 -4.88
N MET A 240 -1.79 6.08 -4.63
CA MET A 240 -1.59 4.76 -4.04
C MET A 240 -0.58 4.81 -2.90
N LEU A 241 -0.88 4.05 -1.83
CA LEU A 241 0.05 3.73 -0.77
C LEU A 241 0.51 2.29 -0.92
N VAL A 242 1.79 2.08 -0.78
CA VAL A 242 2.40 0.75 -0.70
C VAL A 242 3.02 0.59 0.67
N ILE A 243 2.57 -0.41 1.43
CA ILE A 243 3.10 -0.73 2.75
C ILE A 243 3.76 -2.10 2.70
N ARG A 244 5.05 -2.16 2.99
CA ARG A 244 5.78 -3.43 2.97
C ARG A 244 6.86 -3.49 4.05
N PRO A 245 7.17 -4.71 4.55
CA PRO A 245 8.35 -4.91 5.39
C PRO A 245 9.61 -4.80 4.54
N VAL A 246 10.65 -4.20 5.13
CA VAL A 246 11.99 -4.11 4.55
C VAL A 246 13.03 -4.37 5.62
N GLU A 247 14.23 -4.78 5.19
CA GLU A 247 15.42 -4.82 6.02
C GLU A 247 16.26 -3.56 5.75
N PHE A 248 16.51 -2.77 6.76
CA PHE A 248 17.26 -1.53 6.69
C PHE A 248 18.28 -1.51 7.83
N GLN A 249 19.58 -1.38 7.51
CA GLN A 249 20.67 -1.43 8.50
C GLN A 249 20.61 -2.66 9.43
N ASN A 250 20.29 -3.83 8.87
CA ASN A 250 20.08 -5.10 9.57
C ASN A 250 18.92 -5.12 10.58
N GLU A 251 18.03 -4.13 10.51
CA GLU A 251 16.80 -4.09 11.30
C GLU A 251 15.56 -4.25 10.40
N ARG A 252 14.53 -4.87 10.96
CA ARG A 252 13.22 -4.95 10.27
C ARG A 252 12.49 -3.61 10.43
N MET A 253 12.18 -3.00 9.31
CA MET A 253 11.44 -1.74 9.22
C MET A 253 10.17 -1.93 8.40
N GLN A 254 9.23 -1.00 8.55
CA GLN A 254 8.11 -0.83 7.64
C GLN A 254 8.41 0.32 6.68
N LEU A 255 8.33 0.05 5.41
CA LEU A 255 8.41 1.06 4.36
C LEU A 255 7.00 1.43 3.93
N LEU A 256 6.68 2.72 4.04
CA LEU A 256 5.54 3.34 3.39
C LEU A 256 6.05 4.07 2.15
N CYS A 257 5.43 3.81 1.01
CA CYS A 257 5.68 4.51 -0.24
C CYS A 257 4.37 5.09 -0.75
N VAL A 258 4.35 6.37 -1.11
CA VAL A 258 3.13 7.08 -1.51
C VAL A 258 3.41 7.96 -2.73
N GLY A 259 2.50 7.91 -3.70
CA GLY A 259 2.55 8.76 -4.88
C GLY A 259 1.32 8.59 -5.75
N LYS A 260 1.36 9.22 -6.92
CA LYS A 260 0.31 9.06 -7.94
C LYS A 260 0.30 7.63 -8.47
N LEU A 261 -0.87 7.18 -8.93
CA LEU A 261 -1.02 5.89 -9.63
C LEU A 261 -0.14 5.79 -10.88
N GLU A 262 0.22 6.92 -11.47
CA GLU A 262 1.04 7.06 -12.68
C GLU A 262 2.55 6.99 -12.40
N CYS A 263 3.00 6.92 -11.13
CA CYS A 263 4.41 6.74 -10.81
C CYS A 263 4.87 5.30 -11.15
N ASP A 264 6.12 5.15 -11.58
CA ASP A 264 6.71 3.84 -11.85
C ASP A 264 7.17 3.15 -10.55
N TYR A 265 6.22 2.51 -9.88
CA TYR A 265 6.51 1.75 -8.65
C TYR A 265 7.37 0.50 -8.91
N GLU A 266 7.23 -0.14 -10.08
CA GLU A 266 8.08 -1.30 -10.42
C GLU A 266 9.54 -0.89 -10.50
N GLY A 267 9.85 0.15 -11.28
CA GLY A 267 11.20 0.71 -11.42
C GLY A 267 11.75 1.19 -10.08
N PHE A 268 10.91 1.83 -9.25
CA PHE A 268 11.29 2.25 -7.92
C PHE A 268 11.73 1.05 -7.05
N PHE A 269 10.89 0.00 -6.92
CA PHE A 269 11.21 -1.16 -6.09
C PHE A 269 12.40 -1.95 -6.64
N GLN A 270 12.54 -2.08 -7.95
CA GLN A 270 13.72 -2.68 -8.58
C GLN A 270 14.99 -1.89 -8.26
N THR A 271 14.91 -0.55 -8.23
CA THR A 271 16.06 0.31 -7.95
C THR A 271 16.54 0.19 -6.51
N ILE A 272 15.62 0.15 -5.56
CA ILE A 272 15.97 0.06 -4.13
C ILE A 272 16.36 -1.36 -3.68
N SER A 273 16.01 -2.41 -4.44
CA SER A 273 16.31 -3.81 -4.12
C SER A 273 17.63 -4.32 -4.68
N LYS A 274 18.28 -3.59 -5.60
CA LYS A 274 19.58 -4.02 -6.16
C LYS A 274 20.63 -4.04 -5.05
N GLU A 275 21.32 -5.16 -4.91
CA GLU A 275 22.54 -5.26 -4.10
C GLU A 275 23.71 -4.54 -4.84
N GLU A 276 24.67 -4.02 -4.08
CA GLU A 276 25.89 -3.41 -4.65
C GLU A 276 26.77 -4.47 -5.30
#